data_24609620f246076d1308b5def50d07d1
#
_entry.id   24609620f246076d1308b5def50d07d1
#
_cell.length_a   1.000
_cell.length_b   1.000
_cell.length_c   1.000
_cell.angle_alpha   90.00
_cell.angle_beta   90.00
_cell.angle_gamma   90.00
#
_symmetry.space_group_name_H-M   'P 1'
#
loop_
_entity.id
_entity.type
_entity.pdbx_description
1 polymer ?
#
loop_
_entity_poly.entity_id
_entity_poly.type
_entity_poly.pdbx_seq_one_letter_code
_entity_poly.pdbx_strand_id
1 'polypeptide(L)'
;MLKRLEITSLTYGLEFLDRMDKAAKINIINANVRNAQTGDYYYNPYKIVNKTFTDTDGKQVTLKIGITGVLPTQILVWDKANLEGKVTVDDPMEAVKTIVPQMKAAGADFILVAAHSGIGDNEYTKNEENEGYQIAGIEGVDAVATGHSHADFPNGDGTSFYAKYPGVDDVNGLINGKPVVMAGKFGDHLGIMDVKLTYTDGKWKVVNSKAKLEKIDTKSDIADKALIDMAAHDHNGTINYVRKEVGETTAPITSYFAQVQDDPSIQIVNNAQLWYAKKQVAGTADENLPILSAAAPFKAGNRGDASYYTDIPAGPLAIKNVADLYLYDNVTALLKVTGAQIKEWLEMSAGQFNQIDPNSKEPQQLINSSYRSYNYDVIDGLTYKFDLTQPNKYDHEGKLVNPDASRVRDLAYQGQPIDLNQTFLVVTNNYRATGNFPGVKDAVEKRLLNLENRQAIIDYIVSEKTINPSADGNWSFLPNIANADIRFASSDNARAHLANQDAISYVGASTQAGFAEYRLIVKEKANQVEDTANKESEKLSKGAETVDQTKRVTPKVIEGSSLVKPATAIQLSNSQVIILPQAQIQETQVSSSAETLPNTGSDESVSAILAGLVLVTLAGFFGIKKYEKN
;
A
#
# COMPACT_ATOMS: atom_id res chain seq x y z
N MET A 1 18.34 -3.70 5.89
CA MET A 1 18.00 -4.59 7.00
C MET A 1 16.67 -4.20 7.65
N LEU A 2 16.44 -2.94 8.02
CA LEU A 2 15.16 -2.47 8.62
C LEU A 2 13.98 -2.58 7.66
N LYS A 3 14.17 -2.28 6.37
CA LYS A 3 13.15 -2.49 5.33
C LYS A 3 12.71 -3.96 5.20
N ARG A 4 13.55 -4.90 5.65
CA ARG A 4 13.22 -6.33 5.73
C ARG A 4 12.34 -6.69 6.92
N LEU A 5 12.43 -5.98 8.03
CA LEU A 5 11.55 -6.23 9.16
C LEU A 5 10.10 -5.90 8.77
N GLU A 6 9.88 -4.75 8.17
CA GLU A 6 8.57 -4.30 7.72
C GLU A 6 7.98 -5.20 6.62
N ILE A 7 8.75 -5.46 5.54
CA ILE A 7 8.27 -6.29 4.41
C ILE A 7 8.12 -7.75 4.81
N THR A 8 9.04 -8.28 5.62
CA THR A 8 9.03 -9.68 5.98
C THR A 8 8.05 -9.98 7.09
N SER A 9 7.78 -9.02 7.97
CA SER A 9 6.75 -9.16 8.99
C SER A 9 5.35 -9.18 8.40
N LEU A 10 5.10 -8.42 7.35
CA LEU A 10 3.82 -8.44 6.63
C LEU A 10 3.52 -9.80 6.00
N THR A 11 4.53 -10.45 5.39
CA THR A 11 4.31 -11.68 4.62
C THR A 11 4.57 -12.96 5.42
N TYR A 12 5.58 -12.95 6.31
CA TYR A 12 6.07 -14.16 6.98
C TYR A 12 6.15 -14.06 8.50
N GLY A 13 5.96 -12.85 9.06
CA GLY A 13 5.99 -12.58 10.49
C GLY A 13 7.37 -12.74 11.15
N LEU A 14 7.41 -12.50 12.46
CA LEU A 14 8.63 -12.59 13.28
C LEU A 14 9.31 -13.96 13.20
N GLU A 15 8.54 -15.04 13.12
CA GLU A 15 9.07 -16.41 13.06
C GLU A 15 9.94 -16.65 11.82
N PHE A 16 9.62 -16.03 10.69
CA PHE A 16 10.46 -16.10 9.50
C PHE A 16 11.77 -15.34 9.69
N LEU A 17 11.72 -14.15 10.26
CA LEU A 17 12.92 -13.35 10.56
C LEU A 17 13.84 -14.08 11.54
N ASP A 18 13.30 -14.69 12.59
CA ASP A 18 14.05 -15.49 13.56
C ASP A 18 14.71 -16.71 12.91
N ARG A 19 14.00 -17.39 12.00
CA ARG A 19 14.58 -18.50 11.22
C ARG A 19 15.70 -18.01 10.32
N MET A 20 15.52 -16.88 9.64
CA MET A 20 16.54 -16.29 8.75
C MET A 20 17.76 -15.84 9.54
N ASP A 21 17.60 -15.23 10.71
CA ASP A 21 18.70 -14.82 11.58
C ASP A 21 19.52 -16.03 12.03
N LYS A 22 18.85 -17.09 12.49
CA LYS A 22 19.48 -18.34 12.90
C LYS A 22 20.19 -19.06 11.76
N ALA A 23 19.54 -19.19 10.59
CA ALA A 23 20.06 -19.94 9.46
C ALA A 23 21.20 -19.20 8.75
N ALA A 24 21.04 -17.91 8.49
CA ALA A 24 21.97 -17.10 7.69
C ALA A 24 22.94 -16.26 8.54
N LYS A 25 22.81 -16.26 9.87
CA LYS A 25 23.63 -15.47 10.82
C LYS A 25 23.70 -13.99 10.41
N ILE A 26 22.55 -13.43 10.00
CA ILE A 26 22.49 -12.06 9.46
C ILE A 26 22.66 -10.99 10.53
N ASN A 27 22.60 -11.32 11.82
CA ASN A 27 22.69 -10.39 12.93
C ASN A 27 21.72 -9.21 12.78
N ILE A 28 20.45 -9.45 13.00
CA ILE A 28 19.44 -8.40 13.03
C ILE A 28 19.74 -7.46 14.20
N ILE A 29 19.74 -6.15 13.95
CA ILE A 29 20.00 -5.11 14.93
C ILE A 29 18.78 -4.20 14.99
N ASN A 30 18.21 -4.02 16.17
CA ASN A 30 17.11 -3.10 16.40
C ASN A 30 17.05 -2.67 17.88
N ALA A 31 16.98 -1.36 18.13
CA ALA A 31 17.01 -0.80 19.48
C ALA A 31 15.62 -0.47 20.06
N ASN A 32 14.53 -0.55 19.25
CA ASN A 32 13.22 -0.14 19.73
C ASN A 32 12.13 -1.24 19.70
N VAL A 33 12.44 -2.44 19.20
CA VAL A 33 11.52 -3.59 19.30
C VAL A 33 11.80 -4.36 20.59
N ARG A 34 10.76 -4.54 21.42
CA ARG A 34 10.83 -5.25 22.69
C ARG A 34 9.97 -6.51 22.65
N ASN A 35 10.39 -7.53 23.39
CA ASN A 35 9.53 -8.67 23.69
C ASN A 35 8.37 -8.20 24.58
N ALA A 36 7.13 -8.41 24.17
CA ALA A 36 5.96 -7.93 24.90
C ALA A 36 5.77 -8.55 26.30
N GLN A 37 6.35 -9.72 26.54
CA GLN A 37 6.21 -10.45 27.82
C GLN A 37 7.31 -10.10 28.82
N THR A 38 8.56 -9.92 28.32
CA THR A 38 9.72 -9.70 29.20
C THR A 38 10.17 -8.24 29.25
N GLY A 39 9.83 -7.43 28.25
CA GLY A 39 10.32 -6.05 28.09
C GLY A 39 11.76 -5.96 27.56
N ASP A 40 12.45 -7.09 27.38
CA ASP A 40 13.81 -7.11 26.86
C ASP A 40 13.85 -6.71 25.38
N TYR A 41 15.04 -6.32 24.90
CA TYR A 41 15.25 -6.13 23.46
C TYR A 41 14.95 -7.43 22.71
N TYR A 42 14.12 -7.35 21.67
CA TYR A 42 13.79 -8.53 20.86
C TYR A 42 14.97 -8.97 19.98
N TYR A 43 15.75 -8.02 19.46
CA TYR A 43 16.99 -8.23 18.74
C TYR A 43 18.16 -7.55 19.45
N ASN A 44 19.39 -7.80 18.99
CA ASN A 44 20.55 -7.06 19.49
C ASN A 44 20.35 -5.55 19.27
N PRO A 45 20.40 -4.69 20.30
CA PRO A 45 20.09 -3.27 20.13
C PRO A 45 21.17 -2.53 19.32
N TYR A 46 22.39 -3.00 19.29
CA TYR A 46 23.47 -2.43 18.48
C TYR A 46 24.59 -3.45 18.21
N LYS A 47 25.48 -3.10 17.26
CA LYS A 47 26.71 -3.83 16.97
C LYS A 47 27.87 -2.87 16.83
N ILE A 48 29.04 -3.25 17.36
CA ILE A 48 30.30 -2.53 17.15
C ILE A 48 31.11 -3.26 16.09
N VAL A 49 31.51 -2.54 15.05
CA VAL A 49 32.35 -3.02 13.95
C VAL A 49 33.70 -2.34 14.02
N ASN A 50 34.77 -3.11 14.07
CA ASN A 50 36.12 -2.59 14.12
C ASN A 50 36.69 -2.44 12.70
N LYS A 51 37.26 -1.26 12.39
CA LYS A 51 38.01 -0.99 11.16
C LYS A 51 39.40 -0.51 11.53
N THR A 52 40.43 -1.19 11.03
CA THR A 52 41.82 -0.85 11.30
C THR A 52 42.42 -0.07 10.13
N PHE A 53 43.10 0.99 10.43
CA PHE A 53 43.78 1.88 9.48
C PHE A 53 45.25 2.00 9.85
N THR A 54 46.07 2.34 8.89
CA THR A 54 47.44 2.72 9.12
C THR A 54 47.51 4.25 9.14
N ASP A 55 47.96 4.84 10.24
CA ASP A 55 48.12 6.29 10.39
C ASP A 55 49.35 6.79 9.59
N THR A 56 49.60 8.10 9.66
CA THR A 56 50.71 8.73 8.94
C THR A 56 52.09 8.25 9.41
N ASP A 57 52.20 7.74 10.61
CA ASP A 57 53.42 7.25 11.24
C ASP A 57 53.61 5.73 11.04
N GLY A 58 52.75 5.09 10.25
CA GLY A 58 52.78 3.65 9.98
C GLY A 58 52.17 2.78 11.09
N LYS A 59 51.56 3.38 12.12
CA LYS A 59 50.93 2.65 13.24
C LYS A 59 49.51 2.22 12.89
N GLN A 60 49.15 1.02 13.32
CA GLN A 60 47.78 0.55 13.19
C GLN A 60 46.88 1.20 14.27
N VAL A 61 45.84 1.87 13.82
CA VAL A 61 44.78 2.46 14.66
C VAL A 61 43.42 1.91 14.30
N THR A 62 42.63 1.62 15.31
CA THR A 62 41.29 1.01 15.12
C THR A 62 40.21 2.03 15.38
N LEU A 63 39.30 2.16 14.42
CA LEU A 63 38.02 2.87 14.55
C LEU A 63 36.94 1.87 14.92
N LYS A 64 36.24 2.11 16.02
CA LYS A 64 35.09 1.31 16.45
C LYS A 64 33.80 2.00 16.03
N ILE A 65 33.12 1.45 15.03
CA ILE A 65 31.86 1.97 14.51
C ILE A 65 30.71 1.26 15.21
N GLY A 66 29.96 1.99 15.99
CA GLY A 66 28.69 1.53 16.55
C GLY A 66 27.57 1.70 15.53
N ILE A 67 26.79 0.65 15.34
CA ILE A 67 25.63 0.65 14.42
C ILE A 67 24.40 0.24 15.21
N THR A 68 23.35 1.04 15.15
CA THR A 68 22.02 0.70 15.70
C THR A 68 20.93 0.91 14.64
N GLY A 69 19.72 0.42 14.90
CA GLY A 69 18.58 0.57 14.02
C GLY A 69 17.29 0.76 14.78
N VAL A 70 16.35 1.50 14.19
CA VAL A 70 15.00 1.72 14.70
C VAL A 70 13.97 1.68 13.57
N LEU A 71 12.70 1.49 13.93
CA LEU A 71 11.56 1.50 13.01
C LEU A 71 10.35 2.22 13.66
N PRO A 72 9.34 2.66 12.88
CA PRO A 72 8.21 3.41 13.41
C PRO A 72 7.32 2.55 14.32
N THR A 73 6.73 3.16 15.34
CA THR A 73 5.78 2.49 16.23
C THR A 73 4.52 2.03 15.51
N GLN A 74 4.17 2.67 14.39
CA GLN A 74 3.02 2.37 13.53
C GLN A 74 3.06 0.96 12.94
N ILE A 75 4.21 0.27 12.94
CA ILE A 75 4.30 -1.13 12.53
C ILE A 75 3.34 -2.03 13.34
N LEU A 76 3.06 -1.68 14.59
CA LEU A 76 2.10 -2.40 15.42
C LEU A 76 0.65 -2.28 14.91
N VAL A 77 0.36 -1.26 14.12
CA VAL A 77 -0.92 -1.07 13.44
C VAL A 77 -0.91 -1.76 12.09
N TRP A 78 0.13 -1.52 11.29
CA TRP A 78 0.24 -2.04 9.92
C TRP A 78 0.34 -3.55 9.87
N ASP A 79 1.03 -4.14 10.84
CA ASP A 79 1.30 -5.58 10.91
C ASP A 79 0.74 -6.23 12.18
N LYS A 80 -0.38 -5.70 12.66
CA LYS A 80 -1.00 -6.11 13.92
C LYS A 80 -1.20 -7.63 14.01
N ALA A 81 -1.68 -8.25 12.94
CA ALA A 81 -1.96 -9.69 12.89
C ALA A 81 -0.75 -10.56 13.25
N ASN A 82 0.46 -10.11 12.91
CA ASN A 82 1.71 -10.83 13.15
C ASN A 82 2.40 -10.43 14.46
N LEU A 83 2.16 -9.22 14.97
CA LEU A 83 2.95 -8.60 16.04
C LEU A 83 2.21 -8.50 17.38
N GLU A 84 0.87 -8.47 17.40
CA GLU A 84 0.08 -8.30 18.62
C GLU A 84 0.40 -9.36 19.68
N GLY A 85 0.68 -8.91 20.90
CA GLY A 85 1.04 -9.77 22.02
C GLY A 85 2.44 -10.39 21.97
N LYS A 86 3.18 -10.23 20.88
CA LYS A 86 4.55 -10.74 20.71
C LYS A 86 5.61 -9.68 20.99
N VAL A 87 5.38 -8.47 20.48
CA VAL A 87 6.32 -7.35 20.63
C VAL A 87 5.60 -6.06 21.01
N THR A 88 6.36 -5.15 21.60
CA THR A 88 6.07 -3.71 21.70
C THR A 88 7.15 -2.94 20.98
N VAL A 89 6.87 -1.70 20.61
CA VAL A 89 7.84 -0.84 19.90
C VAL A 89 7.91 0.48 20.63
N ASP A 90 9.11 0.82 21.11
CA ASP A 90 9.39 2.09 21.76
C ASP A 90 9.48 3.20 20.70
N ASP A 91 9.28 4.45 21.12
CA ASP A 91 9.53 5.63 20.29
C ASP A 91 10.94 5.62 19.71
N PRO A 92 11.13 5.80 18.39
CA PRO A 92 12.43 5.69 17.73
C PRO A 92 13.49 6.65 18.29
N MET A 93 13.14 7.93 18.47
CA MET A 93 14.07 8.94 18.98
C MET A 93 14.49 8.66 20.43
N GLU A 94 13.55 8.31 21.29
CA GLU A 94 13.84 7.97 22.70
C GLU A 94 14.67 6.68 22.81
N ALA A 95 14.44 5.70 21.94
CA ALA A 95 15.25 4.49 21.89
C ALA A 95 16.69 4.78 21.49
N VAL A 96 16.91 5.66 20.48
CA VAL A 96 18.25 6.08 20.08
C VAL A 96 18.94 6.85 21.20
N LYS A 97 18.26 7.78 21.89
CA LYS A 97 18.78 8.49 23.06
C LYS A 97 19.23 7.51 24.16
N THR A 98 18.48 6.44 24.35
CA THR A 98 18.79 5.43 25.38
C THR A 98 20.00 4.57 25.00
N ILE A 99 20.15 4.21 23.70
CA ILE A 99 21.19 3.26 23.30
C ILE A 99 22.54 3.92 23.01
N VAL A 100 22.58 5.19 22.58
CA VAL A 100 23.82 5.92 22.25
C VAL A 100 24.82 5.94 23.40
N PRO A 101 24.44 6.27 24.68
CA PRO A 101 25.38 6.21 25.80
C PRO A 101 25.94 4.81 26.04
N GLN A 102 25.14 3.76 25.83
CA GLN A 102 25.59 2.37 26.01
C GLN A 102 26.63 2.00 24.95
N MET A 103 26.42 2.43 23.69
CA MET A 103 27.37 2.22 22.61
C MET A 103 28.70 2.97 22.87
N LYS A 104 28.63 4.21 23.36
CA LYS A 104 29.83 4.98 23.78
C LYS A 104 30.56 4.29 24.93
N ALA A 105 29.84 3.80 25.94
CA ALA A 105 30.43 3.05 27.08
C ALA A 105 31.08 1.72 26.62
N ALA A 106 30.54 1.08 25.59
CA ALA A 106 31.12 -0.10 24.93
C ALA A 106 32.31 0.25 24.02
N GLY A 107 32.66 1.53 23.93
CA GLY A 107 33.85 2.05 23.24
C GLY A 107 33.63 2.40 21.76
N ALA A 108 32.38 2.67 21.32
CA ALA A 108 32.14 3.17 19.98
C ALA A 108 32.73 4.58 19.82
N ASP A 109 33.56 4.75 18.79
CA ASP A 109 34.18 6.03 18.41
C ASP A 109 33.25 6.83 17.49
N PHE A 110 32.51 6.15 16.61
CA PHE A 110 31.60 6.71 15.63
C PHE A 110 30.26 5.96 15.70
N ILE A 111 29.13 6.66 15.69
CA ILE A 111 27.78 6.04 15.76
C ILE A 111 26.98 6.35 14.51
N LEU A 112 26.59 5.29 13.82
CA LEU A 112 25.65 5.28 12.68
C LEU A 112 24.29 4.77 13.15
N VAL A 113 23.23 5.54 12.89
CA VAL A 113 21.86 5.11 13.08
C VAL A 113 21.24 4.77 11.71
N ALA A 114 20.73 3.54 11.58
CA ALA A 114 19.95 3.09 10.43
C ALA A 114 18.46 3.15 10.80
N ALA A 115 17.80 4.27 10.52
CA ALA A 115 16.41 4.51 10.84
C ALA A 115 15.49 4.13 9.66
N HIS A 116 14.65 3.10 9.82
CA HIS A 116 13.52 2.91 8.90
C HIS A 116 12.40 3.90 9.26
N SER A 117 12.68 5.18 9.10
CA SER A 117 11.84 6.33 9.41
C SER A 117 12.18 7.41 8.39
N GLY A 118 11.19 8.17 7.92
CA GLY A 118 11.43 9.36 7.10
C GLY A 118 12.12 10.45 7.91
N ILE A 119 12.55 11.52 7.25
CA ILE A 119 13.16 12.67 7.93
C ILE A 119 12.13 13.37 8.84
N GLY A 120 10.86 13.46 8.40
CA GLY A 120 9.81 14.14 9.17
C GLY A 120 9.89 15.68 9.07
N ASP A 121 9.46 16.34 10.12
CA ASP A 121 9.55 17.79 10.27
C ASP A 121 10.47 18.17 11.45
N ASN A 122 10.51 19.45 11.83
CA ASN A 122 11.38 19.94 12.89
C ASN A 122 10.72 19.99 14.28
N GLU A 123 9.45 19.58 14.41
CA GLU A 123 8.72 19.50 15.66
C GLU A 123 8.62 18.03 16.09
N TYR A 124 9.01 17.74 17.32
CA TYR A 124 8.92 16.38 17.84
C TYR A 124 7.54 16.11 18.43
N THR A 125 6.89 15.08 17.93
CA THR A 125 5.71 14.48 18.54
C THR A 125 6.00 13.03 18.88
N LYS A 126 5.79 12.66 20.14
CA LYS A 126 6.08 11.29 20.59
C LYS A 126 5.34 10.26 19.77
N ASN A 127 6.06 9.22 19.33
CA ASN A 127 5.58 8.14 18.48
C ASN A 127 5.12 8.61 17.08
N GLU A 128 5.64 9.68 16.56
CA GLU A 128 5.42 10.04 15.17
C GLU A 128 6.07 9.04 14.21
N GLU A 129 5.59 9.00 12.97
CA GLU A 129 6.04 8.01 11.98
C GLU A 129 7.44 8.32 11.45
N ASN A 130 7.79 9.61 11.37
CA ASN A 130 9.01 10.07 10.71
C ASN A 130 9.84 10.95 11.65
N GLU A 131 10.86 10.39 12.27
CA GLU A 131 11.69 11.02 13.31
C GLU A 131 13.18 11.17 12.92
N GLY A 132 13.50 11.07 11.62
CA GLY A 132 14.89 11.15 11.15
C GLY A 132 15.57 12.48 11.46
N TYR A 133 14.82 13.59 11.45
CA TYR A 133 15.34 14.91 11.80
C TYR A 133 15.72 14.98 13.30
N GLN A 134 14.85 14.47 14.16
CA GLN A 134 15.06 14.43 15.62
C GLN A 134 16.23 13.51 15.97
N ILE A 135 16.32 12.35 15.34
CA ILE A 135 17.43 11.40 15.50
C ILE A 135 18.77 12.04 15.11
N ALA A 136 18.81 12.80 14.03
CA ALA A 136 20.00 13.54 13.63
C ALA A 136 20.37 14.66 14.63
N GLY A 137 19.43 15.12 15.47
CA GLY A 137 19.65 16.07 16.56
C GLY A 137 20.31 15.45 17.81
N ILE A 138 20.29 14.13 18.00
CA ILE A 138 20.75 13.48 19.23
C ILE A 138 22.27 13.62 19.39
N GLU A 139 22.70 14.06 20.58
CA GLU A 139 24.12 14.12 20.91
C GLU A 139 24.75 12.72 20.89
N GLY A 140 25.93 12.61 20.29
CA GLY A 140 26.67 11.35 20.16
C GLY A 140 26.29 10.49 18.95
N VAL A 141 25.25 10.82 18.19
CA VAL A 141 25.02 10.30 16.84
C VAL A 141 25.93 11.02 15.86
N ASP A 142 26.59 10.30 14.96
CA ASP A 142 27.55 10.87 14.01
C ASP A 142 27.06 10.82 12.57
N ALA A 143 26.14 9.90 12.22
CA ALA A 143 25.52 9.78 10.90
C ALA A 143 24.14 9.08 10.98
N VAL A 144 23.23 9.39 10.04
CA VAL A 144 21.90 8.76 9.96
C VAL A 144 21.59 8.33 8.54
N ALA A 145 21.22 7.07 8.36
CA ALA A 145 20.62 6.56 7.14
C ALA A 145 19.10 6.40 7.38
N THR A 146 18.29 7.17 6.67
CA THR A 146 16.83 7.18 6.77
C THR A 146 16.18 6.46 5.59
N GLY A 147 14.86 6.30 5.62
CA GLY A 147 14.09 5.63 4.56
C GLY A 147 12.59 5.85 4.72
N HIS A 148 11.76 4.81 4.59
CA HIS A 148 10.33 4.74 4.86
C HIS A 148 9.44 5.67 3.99
N SER A 149 9.65 6.99 4.01
CA SER A 149 8.81 7.95 3.27
C SER A 149 9.06 7.95 1.76
N HIS A 150 10.01 7.15 1.25
CA HIS A 150 10.36 7.01 -0.17
C HIS A 150 10.77 8.33 -0.85
N ALA A 151 11.17 9.33 -0.09
CA ALA A 151 11.65 10.59 -0.62
C ALA A 151 13.18 10.58 -0.79
N ASP A 152 13.69 11.56 -1.53
CA ASP A 152 15.12 11.76 -1.75
C ASP A 152 15.66 12.83 -0.80
N PHE A 153 16.81 12.56 -0.19
CA PHE A 153 17.59 13.54 0.55
C PHE A 153 19.07 13.11 0.61
N PRO A 154 20.04 14.01 0.34
CA PRO A 154 19.85 15.38 -0.13
C PRO A 154 19.56 15.44 -1.64
N ASN A 155 18.98 16.57 -2.11
CA ASN A 155 18.91 16.87 -3.54
C ASN A 155 20.24 17.45 -4.06
N GLY A 156 21.03 18.06 -3.18
CA GLY A 156 22.32 18.63 -3.50
C GLY A 156 22.28 20.05 -4.10
N ASP A 157 21.10 20.62 -4.30
CA ASP A 157 20.87 21.93 -4.90
C ASP A 157 20.08 22.91 -4.00
N GLY A 158 19.72 22.48 -2.79
CA GLY A 158 18.97 23.30 -1.84
C GLY A 158 17.46 23.29 -2.05
N THR A 159 16.93 22.42 -2.91
CA THR A 159 15.50 22.40 -3.29
C THR A 159 14.70 21.30 -2.61
N SER A 160 15.30 20.44 -1.76
CA SER A 160 14.54 19.40 -1.08
C SER A 160 13.44 19.97 -0.21
N PHE A 161 12.37 19.20 -0.03
CA PHE A 161 11.28 19.55 0.87
C PHE A 161 11.76 19.91 2.28
N TYR A 162 12.88 19.32 2.72
CA TYR A 162 13.43 19.48 4.07
C TYR A 162 14.34 20.70 4.21
N ALA A 163 14.79 21.33 3.10
CA ALA A 163 15.71 22.48 3.12
C ALA A 163 15.18 23.69 3.91
N LYS A 164 13.86 23.76 4.10
CA LYS A 164 13.18 24.83 4.88
C LYS A 164 13.37 24.69 6.40
N TYR A 165 13.79 23.55 6.91
CA TYR A 165 13.90 23.32 8.35
C TYR A 165 15.24 23.82 8.91
N PRO A 166 15.25 24.33 10.15
CA PRO A 166 16.48 24.78 10.81
C PRO A 166 17.54 23.68 10.83
N GLY A 167 18.80 24.03 10.60
CA GLY A 167 19.92 23.08 10.65
C GLY A 167 20.01 22.09 9.50
N VAL A 168 19.15 22.19 8.47
CA VAL A 168 19.23 21.39 7.24
C VAL A 168 20.10 22.11 6.21
N ASP A 169 21.18 21.45 5.77
CA ASP A 169 22.03 21.83 4.64
C ASP A 169 21.85 20.78 3.54
N ASP A 170 20.89 21.01 2.66
CA ASP A 170 20.56 20.10 1.57
C ASP A 170 21.68 19.99 0.53
N VAL A 171 22.51 21.05 0.38
CA VAL A 171 23.62 21.06 -0.58
C VAL A 171 24.72 20.08 -0.16
N ASN A 172 25.00 20.00 1.13
CA ASN A 172 26.01 19.10 1.68
C ASN A 172 25.40 17.82 2.30
N GLY A 173 24.07 17.68 2.32
CA GLY A 173 23.37 16.54 2.87
C GLY A 173 23.50 16.41 4.38
N LEU A 174 23.41 17.54 5.10
CA LEU A 174 23.56 17.56 6.56
C LEU A 174 22.26 17.97 7.24
N ILE A 175 21.97 17.33 8.36
CA ILE A 175 20.95 17.77 9.32
C ILE A 175 21.63 17.91 10.68
N ASN A 176 21.52 19.09 11.29
CA ASN A 176 22.19 19.43 12.54
C ASN A 176 23.71 19.15 12.48
N GLY A 177 24.34 19.42 11.32
CA GLY A 177 25.78 19.20 11.08
C GLY A 177 26.20 17.75 10.87
N LYS A 178 25.28 16.80 10.79
CA LYS A 178 25.54 15.37 10.61
C LYS A 178 25.09 14.90 9.23
N PRO A 179 25.84 14.01 8.56
CA PRO A 179 25.48 13.48 7.25
C PRO A 179 24.23 12.59 7.40
N VAL A 180 23.22 12.90 6.58
CA VAL A 180 21.97 12.16 6.50
C VAL A 180 21.71 11.78 5.06
N VAL A 181 21.24 10.56 4.81
CA VAL A 181 20.77 10.12 3.49
C VAL A 181 19.40 9.50 3.59
N MET A 182 18.55 9.79 2.60
CA MET A 182 17.32 9.06 2.30
C MET A 182 17.30 8.79 0.80
N ALA A 183 17.51 7.53 0.42
CA ALA A 183 17.87 7.13 -0.93
C ALA A 183 16.65 6.64 -1.73
N GLY A 184 15.55 7.40 -1.71
CA GLY A 184 14.36 7.14 -2.52
C GLY A 184 13.70 5.78 -2.24
N LYS A 185 13.36 5.08 -3.30
CA LYS A 185 12.63 3.81 -3.24
C LYS A 185 13.17 2.78 -4.25
N PHE A 186 12.90 1.50 -3.99
CA PHE A 186 13.16 0.40 -4.93
C PHE A 186 14.61 0.24 -5.43
N GLY A 187 15.57 0.88 -4.77
CA GLY A 187 16.97 0.85 -5.18
C GLY A 187 17.31 1.83 -6.30
N ASP A 188 16.52 2.87 -6.50
CA ASP A 188 16.72 3.89 -7.52
C ASP A 188 17.89 4.84 -7.24
N HIS A 189 18.34 4.92 -5.99
CA HIS A 189 19.50 5.72 -5.57
C HIS A 189 20.43 4.96 -4.64
N LEU A 190 21.70 5.31 -4.67
CA LEU A 190 22.71 4.95 -3.68
C LEU A 190 23.00 6.17 -2.80
N GLY A 191 22.71 6.07 -1.50
CA GLY A 191 23.07 7.09 -0.52
C GLY A 191 24.54 6.95 -0.13
N ILE A 192 25.32 8.01 -0.26
CA ILE A 192 26.75 8.05 0.04
C ILE A 192 27.01 9.11 1.12
N MET A 193 27.64 8.69 2.20
CA MET A 193 28.11 9.59 3.27
C MET A 193 29.63 9.57 3.32
N ASP A 194 30.27 10.68 2.98
CA ASP A 194 31.71 10.89 3.08
C ASP A 194 32.03 11.53 4.43
N VAL A 195 32.71 10.81 5.31
CA VAL A 195 33.09 11.30 6.64
C VAL A 195 34.61 11.34 6.77
N LYS A 196 35.13 12.53 6.99
CA LYS A 196 36.57 12.73 7.27
C LYS A 196 36.82 12.68 8.76
N LEU A 197 37.68 11.77 9.18
CA LEU A 197 38.06 11.55 10.57
C LEU A 197 39.52 11.88 10.81
N THR A 198 39.83 12.37 12.00
CA THR A 198 41.21 12.49 12.49
C THR A 198 41.37 11.69 13.77
N TYR A 199 42.55 11.11 13.98
CA TYR A 199 42.89 10.42 15.22
C TYR A 199 43.98 11.25 15.94
N THR A 200 43.61 11.84 17.09
CA THR A 200 44.48 12.71 17.87
C THR A 200 44.26 12.43 19.35
N ASP A 201 45.33 12.34 20.12
CA ASP A 201 45.31 12.09 21.57
C ASP A 201 44.55 10.82 21.95
N GLY A 202 44.65 9.77 21.13
CA GLY A 202 44.00 8.50 21.38
C GLY A 202 42.49 8.49 21.05
N LYS A 203 41.97 9.53 20.40
CA LYS A 203 40.54 9.67 20.10
C LYS A 203 40.28 9.98 18.63
N TRP A 204 39.23 9.42 18.10
CA TRP A 204 38.71 9.78 16.78
C TRP A 204 37.80 11.02 16.89
N LYS A 205 37.90 11.90 15.90
CA LYS A 205 37.05 13.10 15.75
C LYS A 205 36.59 13.24 14.29
N VAL A 206 35.32 13.53 14.08
CA VAL A 206 34.81 13.96 12.78
C VAL A 206 35.28 15.39 12.54
N VAL A 207 35.96 15.64 11.42
CA VAL A 207 36.44 16.97 11.04
C VAL A 207 35.64 17.56 9.88
N ASN A 208 35.06 16.74 9.05
CA ASN A 208 34.12 17.13 8.00
C ASN A 208 33.25 15.96 7.56
N SER A 209 32.09 16.26 7.07
CA SER A 209 31.19 15.25 6.49
C SER A 209 30.34 15.84 5.36
N LYS A 210 29.95 15.00 4.41
CA LYS A 210 29.01 15.31 3.35
C LYS A 210 28.18 14.07 3.06
N ALA A 211 26.97 14.29 2.58
CA ALA A 211 26.16 13.23 2.02
C ALA A 211 25.68 13.60 0.62
N LYS A 212 25.46 12.61 -0.22
CA LYS A 212 24.88 12.75 -1.56
C LYS A 212 24.09 11.51 -1.95
N LEU A 213 23.22 11.67 -2.93
CA LEU A 213 22.59 10.55 -3.63
C LEU A 213 23.25 10.38 -5.00
N GLU A 214 23.44 9.13 -5.38
CA GLU A 214 23.86 8.74 -6.74
C GLU A 214 22.71 7.96 -7.36
N LYS A 215 22.14 8.48 -8.44
CA LYS A 215 21.02 7.83 -9.12
C LYS A 215 21.50 6.60 -9.87
N ILE A 216 20.78 5.49 -9.73
CA ILE A 216 21.06 4.27 -10.49
C ILE A 216 20.55 4.46 -11.93
N ASP A 217 21.42 4.18 -12.90
CA ASP A 217 21.00 4.15 -14.30
C ASP A 217 20.19 2.87 -14.58
N THR A 218 18.88 3.00 -14.53
CA THR A 218 17.95 1.89 -14.75
C THR A 218 17.90 1.42 -16.21
N LYS A 219 18.55 2.14 -17.14
CA LYS A 219 18.67 1.76 -18.56
C LYS A 219 19.98 1.03 -18.85
N SER A 220 20.88 0.94 -17.88
CA SER A 220 22.14 0.22 -18.00
C SER A 220 21.93 -1.28 -17.89
N ASP A 221 22.53 -2.03 -18.80
CA ASP A 221 22.62 -3.52 -18.76
C ASP A 221 23.80 -4.00 -17.91
N ILE A 222 24.56 -3.07 -17.32
CA ILE A 222 25.68 -3.40 -16.45
C ILE A 222 25.14 -3.84 -15.10
N ALA A 223 25.31 -5.12 -14.79
CA ALA A 223 24.95 -5.68 -13.50
C ALA A 223 26.02 -6.67 -13.02
N ASP A 224 26.13 -6.83 -11.71
CA ASP A 224 27.04 -7.82 -11.14
C ASP A 224 26.52 -9.24 -11.42
N LYS A 225 27.29 -9.99 -12.23
CA LYS A 225 26.91 -11.33 -12.65
C LYS A 225 26.75 -12.28 -11.46
N ALA A 226 27.55 -12.16 -10.41
CA ALA A 226 27.44 -13.04 -9.25
C ALA A 226 26.12 -12.80 -8.49
N LEU A 227 25.65 -11.56 -8.42
CA LEU A 227 24.34 -11.21 -7.84
C LEU A 227 23.20 -11.72 -8.68
N ILE A 228 23.30 -11.60 -10.03
CA ILE A 228 22.29 -12.13 -10.95
C ILE A 228 22.19 -13.65 -10.78
N ASP A 229 23.32 -14.37 -10.83
CA ASP A 229 23.37 -15.82 -10.71
C ASP A 229 22.80 -16.29 -9.35
N MET A 230 23.12 -15.59 -8.26
CA MET A 230 22.60 -15.88 -6.93
C MET A 230 21.09 -15.68 -6.83
N ALA A 231 20.55 -14.64 -7.45
CA ALA A 231 19.13 -14.32 -7.42
C ALA A 231 18.29 -15.12 -8.43
N ALA A 232 18.92 -15.71 -9.45
CA ALA A 232 18.24 -16.30 -10.61
C ALA A 232 17.18 -17.35 -10.25
N HIS A 233 17.47 -18.21 -9.28
CA HIS A 233 16.53 -19.25 -8.84
C HIS A 233 15.24 -18.63 -8.29
N ASP A 234 15.36 -17.72 -7.33
CA ASP A 234 14.23 -17.09 -6.65
C ASP A 234 13.48 -16.13 -7.58
N HIS A 235 14.22 -15.41 -8.43
CA HIS A 235 13.65 -14.53 -9.45
C HIS A 235 12.78 -15.31 -10.43
N ASN A 236 13.32 -16.40 -11.02
CA ASN A 236 12.55 -17.22 -11.96
C ASN A 236 11.37 -17.93 -11.28
N GLY A 237 11.56 -18.41 -10.05
CA GLY A 237 10.49 -18.99 -9.24
C GLY A 237 9.35 -17.99 -9.02
N THR A 238 9.69 -16.76 -8.69
CA THR A 238 8.73 -15.66 -8.51
C THR A 238 8.00 -15.31 -9.81
N ILE A 239 8.73 -15.16 -10.93
CA ILE A 239 8.12 -14.88 -12.23
C ILE A 239 7.11 -15.98 -12.60
N ASN A 240 7.49 -17.25 -12.43
CA ASN A 240 6.60 -18.37 -12.73
C ASN A 240 5.35 -18.36 -11.83
N TYR A 241 5.51 -18.04 -10.54
CA TYR A 241 4.40 -17.94 -9.60
C TYR A 241 3.45 -16.81 -9.94
N VAL A 242 3.96 -15.59 -10.13
CA VAL A 242 3.09 -14.42 -10.38
C VAL A 242 2.41 -14.43 -11.76
N ARG A 243 2.95 -15.18 -12.72
CA ARG A 243 2.34 -15.41 -14.04
C ARG A 243 1.32 -16.54 -14.08
N LYS A 244 1.13 -17.25 -12.96
CA LYS A 244 0.10 -18.31 -12.89
C LYS A 244 -1.28 -17.70 -13.12
N GLU A 245 -1.98 -18.21 -14.11
CA GLU A 245 -3.32 -17.80 -14.47
C GLU A 245 -4.33 -18.15 -13.38
N VAL A 246 -5.27 -17.25 -13.12
CA VAL A 246 -6.33 -17.38 -12.11
C VAL A 246 -7.73 -17.22 -12.68
N GLY A 247 -7.87 -16.75 -13.93
CA GLY A 247 -9.13 -16.55 -14.63
C GLY A 247 -8.96 -15.62 -15.81
N GLU A 248 -10.03 -14.99 -16.26
CA GLU A 248 -10.00 -14.03 -17.36
C GLU A 248 -10.94 -12.84 -17.11
N THR A 249 -10.73 -11.74 -17.84
CA THR A 249 -11.62 -10.58 -17.85
C THR A 249 -12.13 -10.27 -19.26
N THR A 250 -13.42 -9.94 -19.37
CA THR A 250 -14.07 -9.66 -20.66
C THR A 250 -13.74 -8.27 -21.22
N ALA A 251 -13.28 -7.34 -20.37
CA ALA A 251 -12.91 -5.97 -20.75
C ALA A 251 -11.70 -5.50 -19.93
N PRO A 252 -11.02 -4.41 -20.33
CA PRO A 252 -9.93 -3.84 -19.55
C PRO A 252 -10.36 -3.43 -18.14
N ILE A 253 -9.47 -3.62 -17.16
CA ILE A 253 -9.63 -3.14 -15.79
C ILE A 253 -8.62 -2.03 -15.57
N THR A 254 -9.09 -0.79 -15.44
CA THR A 254 -8.20 0.38 -15.26
C THR A 254 -8.64 1.23 -14.09
N SER A 255 -7.71 1.93 -13.46
CA SER A 255 -7.99 2.84 -12.32
C SER A 255 -7.83 4.32 -12.69
N TYR A 256 -7.70 4.64 -13.97
CA TYR A 256 -7.45 6.02 -14.42
C TYR A 256 -8.50 7.03 -13.95
N PHE A 257 -9.74 6.59 -13.75
CA PHE A 257 -10.86 7.43 -13.35
C PHE A 257 -11.47 7.05 -11.99
N ALA A 258 -10.84 6.10 -11.28
CA ALA A 258 -11.35 5.56 -10.03
C ALA A 258 -11.49 6.59 -8.88
N GLN A 259 -10.85 7.76 -9.01
CA GLN A 259 -10.99 8.85 -8.05
C GLN A 259 -12.16 9.79 -8.33
N VAL A 260 -12.80 9.72 -9.51
CA VAL A 260 -13.77 10.74 -9.97
C VAL A 260 -15.11 10.16 -10.41
N GLN A 261 -15.22 8.86 -10.50
CA GLN A 261 -16.47 8.14 -10.81
C GLN A 261 -16.45 6.77 -10.14
N ASP A 262 -17.61 6.12 -10.09
CA ASP A 262 -17.69 4.71 -9.74
C ASP A 262 -16.95 3.88 -10.79
N ASP A 263 -16.11 2.94 -10.34
CA ASP A 263 -15.06 2.36 -11.17
C ASP A 263 -14.98 0.84 -11.06
N PRO A 264 -14.90 0.12 -12.19
CA PRO A 264 -14.82 -1.34 -12.20
C PRO A 264 -13.66 -1.92 -11.40
N SER A 265 -12.52 -1.20 -11.29
CA SER A 265 -11.36 -1.68 -10.53
C SER A 265 -11.65 -1.76 -9.03
N ILE A 266 -12.50 -0.85 -8.51
CA ILE A 266 -12.92 -0.85 -7.11
C ILE A 266 -14.06 -1.83 -6.90
N GLN A 267 -15.00 -1.91 -7.84
CA GLN A 267 -16.12 -2.84 -7.80
C GLN A 267 -15.67 -4.30 -7.69
N ILE A 268 -14.64 -4.71 -8.44
CA ILE A 268 -14.10 -6.09 -8.36
C ILE A 268 -13.55 -6.39 -6.96
N VAL A 269 -12.87 -5.44 -6.34
CA VAL A 269 -12.37 -5.60 -4.96
C VAL A 269 -13.52 -5.73 -3.98
N ASN A 270 -14.54 -4.86 -4.10
CA ASN A 270 -15.74 -4.91 -3.26
C ASN A 270 -16.49 -6.23 -3.42
N ASN A 271 -16.69 -6.70 -4.65
CA ASN A 271 -17.34 -7.97 -4.94
C ASN A 271 -16.61 -9.16 -4.29
N ALA A 272 -15.28 -9.19 -4.40
CA ALA A 272 -14.45 -10.23 -3.81
C ALA A 272 -14.51 -10.22 -2.27
N GLN A 273 -14.45 -9.04 -1.66
CA GLN A 273 -14.60 -8.87 -0.22
C GLN A 273 -15.98 -9.33 0.27
N LEU A 274 -17.06 -8.92 -0.42
CA LEU A 274 -18.43 -9.37 -0.11
C LEU A 274 -18.59 -10.87 -0.24
N TRP A 275 -18.07 -11.46 -1.33
CA TRP A 275 -18.11 -12.90 -1.56
C TRP A 275 -17.42 -13.68 -0.43
N TYR A 276 -16.26 -13.19 0.03
CA TYR A 276 -15.54 -13.81 1.13
C TYR A 276 -16.25 -13.61 2.47
N ALA A 277 -16.69 -12.38 2.78
CA ALA A 277 -17.38 -12.07 4.03
C ALA A 277 -18.67 -12.88 4.21
N LYS A 278 -19.47 -13.02 3.16
CA LYS A 278 -20.69 -13.86 3.18
C LYS A 278 -20.39 -15.30 3.61
N LYS A 279 -19.27 -15.87 3.17
CA LYS A 279 -18.86 -17.22 3.59
C LYS A 279 -18.42 -17.26 5.05
N GLN A 280 -17.81 -16.19 5.55
CA GLN A 280 -17.31 -16.13 6.93
C GLN A 280 -18.42 -15.94 7.96
N VAL A 281 -19.53 -15.31 7.60
CA VAL A 281 -20.66 -15.07 8.52
C VAL A 281 -21.73 -16.14 8.47
N ALA A 282 -21.73 -16.99 7.43
CA ALA A 282 -22.70 -18.07 7.28
C ALA A 282 -22.66 -19.01 8.50
N GLY A 283 -23.84 -19.31 9.08
CA GLY A 283 -23.97 -20.13 10.29
C GLY A 283 -23.54 -19.45 11.59
N THR A 284 -23.19 -18.16 11.58
CA THR A 284 -22.87 -17.38 12.77
C THR A 284 -24.06 -16.52 13.23
N ALA A 285 -23.95 -15.89 14.40
CA ALA A 285 -24.95 -14.94 14.90
C ALA A 285 -25.13 -13.70 13.98
N ASP A 286 -24.15 -13.42 13.13
CA ASP A 286 -24.12 -12.27 12.23
C ASP A 286 -24.70 -12.58 10.83
N GLU A 287 -25.11 -13.81 10.55
CA GLU A 287 -25.56 -14.27 9.22
C GLU A 287 -26.68 -13.41 8.59
N ASN A 288 -27.58 -12.89 9.43
CA ASN A 288 -28.71 -12.09 8.98
C ASN A 288 -28.47 -10.57 8.98
N LEU A 289 -27.27 -10.11 9.35
CA LEU A 289 -26.92 -8.70 9.27
C LEU A 289 -26.63 -8.30 7.82
N PRO A 290 -27.02 -7.08 7.39
CA PRO A 290 -26.65 -6.58 6.08
C PRO A 290 -25.14 -6.41 5.98
N ILE A 291 -24.55 -6.92 4.88
CA ILE A 291 -23.11 -6.88 4.62
C ILE A 291 -22.84 -5.88 3.50
N LEU A 292 -21.95 -4.94 3.76
CA LEU A 292 -21.42 -3.93 2.85
C LEU A 292 -19.93 -4.16 2.65
N SER A 293 -19.33 -3.55 1.63
CA SER A 293 -17.90 -3.61 1.40
C SER A 293 -17.32 -2.21 1.21
N ALA A 294 -16.12 -1.96 1.74
CA ALA A 294 -15.41 -0.70 1.58
C ALA A 294 -14.01 -0.95 0.99
N ALA A 295 -13.73 -0.32 -0.14
CA ALA A 295 -12.45 -0.38 -0.83
C ALA A 295 -12.04 0.99 -1.39
N ALA A 296 -10.73 1.21 -1.55
CA ALA A 296 -10.16 2.44 -2.03
C ALA A 296 -9.27 2.22 -3.27
N PRO A 297 -9.12 3.22 -4.16
CA PRO A 297 -8.20 3.14 -5.29
C PRO A 297 -6.74 3.31 -4.83
N PHE A 298 -6.00 2.22 -4.73
CA PHE A 298 -4.61 2.25 -4.26
C PHE A 298 -3.62 2.75 -5.31
N LYS A 299 -3.84 2.42 -6.59
CA LYS A 299 -3.04 2.90 -7.72
C LYS A 299 -3.86 3.88 -8.55
N ALA A 300 -3.74 5.16 -8.25
CA ALA A 300 -4.49 6.24 -8.88
C ALA A 300 -3.66 7.52 -9.03
N GLY A 301 -2.42 7.42 -9.53
CA GLY A 301 -1.52 8.56 -9.75
C GLY A 301 -0.93 9.14 -8.47
N ASN A 302 -0.79 8.34 -7.43
CA ASN A 302 -0.30 8.76 -6.13
C ASN A 302 1.10 9.36 -6.21
N ARG A 303 1.35 10.38 -5.39
CA ARG A 303 2.64 11.08 -5.28
C ARG A 303 3.13 11.70 -6.59
N GLY A 304 2.20 11.96 -7.54
CA GLY A 304 2.57 12.58 -8.80
C GLY A 304 3.24 11.64 -9.79
N ASP A 305 3.07 10.34 -9.66
CA ASP A 305 3.58 9.34 -10.59
C ASP A 305 2.50 8.98 -11.63
N ALA A 306 2.69 9.44 -12.87
CA ALA A 306 1.75 9.21 -13.97
C ALA A 306 1.69 7.75 -14.45
N SER A 307 2.66 6.91 -14.08
CA SER A 307 2.65 5.48 -14.36
C SER A 307 1.94 4.66 -13.27
N TYR A 308 1.60 5.29 -12.13
CA TYR A 308 1.05 4.61 -10.97
C TYR A 308 -0.47 4.45 -11.07
N TYR A 309 -0.90 3.68 -12.06
CA TYR A 309 -2.30 3.29 -12.29
C TYR A 309 -2.36 1.78 -12.57
N THR A 310 -3.49 1.16 -12.24
CA THR A 310 -3.82 -0.18 -12.73
C THR A 310 -4.25 -0.06 -14.19
N ASP A 311 -3.67 -0.89 -15.07
CA ASP A 311 -4.03 -0.97 -16.48
C ASP A 311 -3.87 -2.42 -16.96
N ILE A 312 -4.93 -3.20 -16.81
CA ILE A 312 -4.99 -4.62 -17.12
C ILE A 312 -5.81 -4.79 -18.39
N PRO A 313 -5.24 -5.32 -19.48
CA PRO A 313 -5.99 -5.55 -20.72
C PRO A 313 -7.04 -6.67 -20.56
N ALA A 314 -8.02 -6.69 -21.43
CA ALA A 314 -8.96 -7.81 -21.54
C ALA A 314 -8.22 -9.11 -21.86
N GLY A 315 -8.71 -10.24 -21.34
CA GLY A 315 -8.15 -11.57 -21.53
C GLY A 315 -7.70 -12.25 -20.25
N PRO A 316 -6.67 -13.12 -20.29
CA PRO A 316 -6.24 -13.89 -19.13
C PRO A 316 -5.76 -13.02 -17.95
N LEU A 317 -6.21 -13.38 -16.75
CA LEU A 317 -5.77 -12.78 -15.49
C LEU A 317 -4.80 -13.73 -14.78
N ALA A 318 -3.67 -13.18 -14.34
CA ALA A 318 -2.68 -13.89 -13.55
C ALA A 318 -2.55 -13.26 -12.14
N ILE A 319 -1.86 -13.92 -11.23
CA ILE A 319 -1.61 -13.42 -9.86
C ILE A 319 -1.03 -12.00 -9.89
N LYS A 320 -0.12 -11.69 -10.83
CA LYS A 320 0.45 -10.34 -11.00
C LYS A 320 -0.61 -9.26 -11.23
N ASN A 321 -1.68 -9.57 -11.96
CA ASN A 321 -2.76 -8.63 -12.22
C ASN A 321 -3.57 -8.35 -10.95
N VAL A 322 -3.75 -9.35 -10.10
CA VAL A 322 -4.39 -9.16 -8.79
C VAL A 322 -3.50 -8.32 -7.86
N ALA A 323 -2.19 -8.53 -7.89
CA ALA A 323 -1.24 -7.71 -7.14
C ALA A 323 -1.20 -6.25 -7.65
N ASP A 324 -1.42 -6.03 -8.94
CA ASP A 324 -1.55 -4.69 -9.53
C ASP A 324 -2.86 -4.00 -9.12
N LEU A 325 -3.96 -4.75 -9.05
CA LEU A 325 -5.26 -4.26 -8.62
C LEU A 325 -5.31 -3.96 -7.11
N TYR A 326 -4.69 -4.80 -6.28
CA TYR A 326 -4.64 -4.67 -4.84
C TYR A 326 -3.19 -4.74 -4.33
N LEU A 327 -2.59 -3.57 -4.18
CA LEU A 327 -1.15 -3.42 -3.98
C LEU A 327 -0.63 -3.94 -2.63
N TYR A 328 -1.41 -3.76 -1.54
CA TYR A 328 -0.97 -4.02 -0.17
C TYR A 328 -1.29 -5.44 0.29
N ASP A 329 -0.41 -6.03 1.12
CA ASP A 329 -0.61 -7.34 1.75
C ASP A 329 -1.52 -7.21 2.99
N ASN A 330 -2.68 -6.57 2.81
CA ASN A 330 -3.65 -6.37 3.88
C ASN A 330 -4.44 -7.66 4.15
N VAL A 331 -4.79 -7.83 5.42
CA VAL A 331 -5.72 -8.88 5.87
C VAL A 331 -7.15 -8.35 5.86
N THR A 332 -8.10 -9.15 5.40
CA THR A 332 -9.51 -8.79 5.43
C THR A 332 -9.99 -8.57 6.87
N ALA A 333 -10.81 -7.54 7.05
CA ALA A 333 -11.42 -7.20 8.32
C ALA A 333 -12.92 -7.04 8.18
N LEU A 334 -13.67 -7.43 9.18
CA LEU A 334 -15.12 -7.26 9.27
C LEU A 334 -15.44 -6.33 10.44
N LEU A 335 -16.14 -5.25 10.15
CA LEU A 335 -16.52 -4.23 11.11
C LEU A 335 -18.02 -4.26 11.34
N LYS A 336 -18.45 -4.17 12.60
CA LYS A 336 -19.84 -3.96 12.97
C LYS A 336 -20.05 -2.48 13.27
N VAL A 337 -20.80 -1.79 12.42
CA VAL A 337 -21.01 -0.35 12.47
C VAL A 337 -22.48 0.01 12.32
N THR A 338 -22.85 1.22 12.76
CA THR A 338 -24.21 1.76 12.58
C THR A 338 -24.29 2.57 11.28
N GLY A 339 -25.52 2.81 10.79
CA GLY A 339 -25.75 3.71 9.65
C GLY A 339 -25.20 5.12 9.88
N ALA A 340 -25.23 5.61 11.12
CA ALA A 340 -24.61 6.90 11.48
C ALA A 340 -23.08 6.87 11.30
N GLN A 341 -22.43 5.79 11.73
CA GLN A 341 -20.97 5.63 11.55
C GLN A 341 -20.59 5.49 10.08
N ILE A 342 -21.41 4.80 9.27
CA ILE A 342 -21.21 4.72 7.81
C ILE A 342 -21.28 6.12 7.18
N LYS A 343 -22.23 6.94 7.60
CA LYS A 343 -22.32 8.33 7.11
C LYS A 343 -21.06 9.13 7.44
N GLU A 344 -20.54 9.04 8.68
CA GLU A 344 -19.30 9.71 9.06
C GLU A 344 -18.09 9.18 8.29
N TRP A 345 -18.05 7.88 7.99
CA TRP A 345 -17.01 7.29 7.15
C TRP A 345 -17.03 7.89 5.74
N LEU A 346 -18.20 7.99 5.13
CA LEU A 346 -18.36 8.62 3.80
C LEU A 346 -18.09 10.13 3.81
N GLU A 347 -18.41 10.86 4.91
CA GLU A 347 -18.05 12.26 5.07
C GLU A 347 -16.52 12.47 5.11
N MET A 348 -15.79 11.54 5.73
CA MET A 348 -14.33 11.53 5.67
C MET A 348 -13.82 11.22 4.25
N SER A 349 -14.36 10.22 3.57
CA SER A 349 -14.02 9.89 2.18
C SER A 349 -14.26 11.08 1.23
N ALA A 350 -15.32 11.87 1.46
CA ALA A 350 -15.63 13.07 0.69
C ALA A 350 -14.54 14.16 0.77
N GLY A 351 -13.60 14.06 1.72
CA GLY A 351 -12.41 14.90 1.83
C GLY A 351 -11.44 14.77 0.63
N GLN A 352 -11.59 13.71 -0.17
CA GLN A 352 -10.91 13.51 -1.46
C GLN A 352 -11.12 14.68 -2.43
N PHE A 353 -12.24 15.41 -2.31
CA PHE A 353 -12.65 16.43 -3.28
C PHE A 353 -12.50 17.83 -2.71
N ASN A 354 -12.08 18.76 -3.56
CA ASN A 354 -12.15 20.19 -3.26
C ASN A 354 -13.61 20.67 -3.22
N GLN A 355 -13.84 21.80 -2.54
CA GLN A 355 -15.12 22.48 -2.62
C GLN A 355 -15.25 23.16 -3.99
N ILE A 356 -16.41 23.04 -4.63
CA ILE A 356 -16.70 23.58 -5.95
C ILE A 356 -17.70 24.74 -5.82
N ASP A 357 -17.36 25.91 -6.36
CA ASP A 357 -18.29 27.00 -6.53
C ASP A 357 -19.11 26.79 -7.82
N PRO A 358 -20.40 26.51 -7.72
CA PRO A 358 -21.27 26.27 -8.88
C PRO A 358 -21.44 27.49 -9.79
N ASN A 359 -21.12 28.70 -9.30
CA ASN A 359 -21.27 29.96 -10.03
C ASN A 359 -19.98 30.38 -10.74
N SER A 360 -18.84 29.84 -10.37
CA SER A 360 -17.57 30.12 -11.03
C SER A 360 -17.54 29.59 -12.46
N LYS A 361 -17.00 30.38 -13.37
CA LYS A 361 -16.72 29.98 -14.77
C LYS A 361 -15.25 29.59 -14.98
N GLU A 362 -14.42 29.87 -14.01
CA GLU A 362 -13.01 29.48 -14.04
C GLU A 362 -12.86 27.98 -13.79
N PRO A 363 -11.84 27.33 -14.38
CA PRO A 363 -11.53 25.92 -14.13
C PRO A 363 -11.27 25.66 -12.63
N GLN A 364 -11.89 24.62 -12.09
CA GLN A 364 -11.76 24.22 -10.70
C GLN A 364 -11.25 22.80 -10.60
N GLN A 365 -10.17 22.60 -9.85
CA GLN A 365 -9.59 21.26 -9.63
C GLN A 365 -10.46 20.46 -8.66
N LEU A 366 -10.86 19.26 -9.08
CA LEU A 366 -11.74 18.37 -8.33
C LEU A 366 -11.01 17.72 -7.16
N ILE A 367 -9.79 17.20 -7.40
CA ILE A 367 -9.07 16.38 -6.44
C ILE A 367 -8.29 17.24 -5.46
N ASN A 368 -8.46 16.98 -4.19
CA ASN A 368 -7.67 17.55 -3.11
C ASN A 368 -6.29 16.86 -3.06
N SER A 369 -5.24 17.56 -3.49
CA SER A 369 -3.88 17.03 -3.56
C SER A 369 -3.28 16.62 -2.19
N SER A 370 -3.81 17.16 -1.09
CA SER A 370 -3.41 16.79 0.27
C SER A 370 -4.03 15.46 0.73
N TYR A 371 -5.12 15.01 0.08
CA TYR A 371 -5.81 13.79 0.44
C TYR A 371 -5.16 12.58 -0.25
N ARG A 372 -5.01 11.47 0.47
CA ARG A 372 -4.43 10.25 -0.09
C ARG A 372 -5.53 9.36 -0.66
N SER A 373 -5.36 8.88 -1.89
CA SER A 373 -6.37 8.06 -2.59
C SER A 373 -6.74 6.79 -1.81
N TYR A 374 -5.80 6.19 -1.06
CA TYR A 374 -6.08 5.03 -0.21
C TYR A 374 -6.95 5.34 1.03
N ASN A 375 -7.26 6.61 1.29
CA ASN A 375 -8.24 7.04 2.29
C ASN A 375 -9.61 7.37 1.66
N TYR A 376 -9.73 7.31 0.35
CA TYR A 376 -10.98 7.49 -0.37
C TYR A 376 -11.70 6.14 -0.52
N ASP A 377 -12.36 5.70 0.54
CA ASP A 377 -13.15 4.47 0.50
C ASP A 377 -14.48 4.69 -0.24
N VAL A 378 -14.76 3.80 -1.19
CA VAL A 378 -16.08 3.62 -1.80
C VAL A 378 -16.76 2.48 -1.05
N ILE A 379 -17.98 2.73 -0.54
CA ILE A 379 -18.76 1.72 0.17
C ILE A 379 -19.81 1.15 -0.77
N ASP A 380 -19.68 -0.12 -1.10
CA ASP A 380 -20.57 -0.88 -1.95
C ASP A 380 -21.73 -1.51 -1.15
N GLY A 381 -22.89 -1.71 -1.82
CA GLY A 381 -24.13 -2.15 -1.22
C GLY A 381 -25.03 -1.01 -0.69
N LEU A 382 -24.61 0.24 -0.90
CA LEU A 382 -25.35 1.47 -0.61
C LEU A 382 -25.46 2.31 -1.88
N THR A 383 -26.38 3.28 -1.90
CA THR A 383 -26.37 4.35 -2.88
C THR A 383 -26.23 5.70 -2.19
N TYR A 384 -25.44 6.61 -2.75
CA TYR A 384 -25.23 7.94 -2.18
C TYR A 384 -24.69 8.94 -3.21
N LYS A 385 -24.74 10.22 -2.86
CA LYS A 385 -24.17 11.31 -3.65
C LYS A 385 -23.30 12.22 -2.81
N PHE A 386 -22.34 12.89 -3.46
CA PHE A 386 -21.55 13.94 -2.81
C PHE A 386 -21.97 15.33 -3.28
N ASP A 387 -22.28 16.22 -2.32
CA ASP A 387 -22.53 17.65 -2.52
C ASP A 387 -21.23 18.42 -2.36
N LEU A 388 -20.56 18.70 -3.45
CA LEU A 388 -19.28 19.40 -3.44
C LEU A 388 -19.38 20.93 -3.26
N THR A 389 -20.60 21.48 -3.20
CA THR A 389 -20.78 22.90 -2.83
C THR A 389 -20.55 23.13 -1.32
N GLN A 390 -20.56 22.07 -0.53
CA GLN A 390 -20.32 22.11 0.91
C GLN A 390 -18.83 22.00 1.24
N PRO A 391 -18.35 22.62 2.33
CA PRO A 391 -16.99 22.41 2.81
C PRO A 391 -16.80 20.96 3.32
N ASN A 392 -15.56 20.51 3.41
CA ASN A 392 -15.21 19.23 4.04
C ASN A 392 -15.56 19.26 5.53
N LYS A 393 -16.16 18.17 6.02
CA LYS A 393 -16.39 17.96 7.45
C LYS A 393 -15.09 17.70 8.20
N TYR A 394 -14.23 16.89 7.61
CA TYR A 394 -12.93 16.48 8.14
C TYR A 394 -11.80 16.99 7.26
N ASP A 395 -10.63 17.26 7.84
CA ASP A 395 -9.40 17.46 7.08
C ASP A 395 -8.81 16.11 6.60
N HIS A 396 -7.70 16.17 5.91
CA HIS A 396 -7.06 14.97 5.34
C HIS A 396 -6.49 13.98 6.40
N GLU A 397 -6.36 14.43 7.66
CA GLU A 397 -5.91 13.61 8.80
C GLU A 397 -7.08 13.06 9.63
N GLY A 398 -8.32 13.39 9.27
CA GLY A 398 -9.53 12.95 9.98
C GLY A 398 -9.91 13.82 11.18
N LYS A 399 -9.32 15.02 11.31
CA LYS A 399 -9.71 15.99 12.33
C LYS A 399 -10.99 16.71 11.89
N LEU A 400 -11.94 16.82 12.82
CA LEU A 400 -13.20 17.54 12.58
C LEU A 400 -12.93 19.06 12.47
N VAL A 401 -13.17 19.64 11.29
CA VAL A 401 -12.91 21.06 10.99
C VAL A 401 -14.19 21.86 10.76
N ASN A 402 -15.25 21.25 10.22
CA ASN A 402 -16.55 21.87 10.00
C ASN A 402 -17.66 20.96 10.51
N PRO A 403 -18.03 21.03 11.81
CA PRO A 403 -18.96 20.09 12.44
C PRO A 403 -20.35 20.03 11.76
N ASP A 404 -20.84 21.18 11.28
CA ASP A 404 -22.16 21.33 10.67
C ASP A 404 -22.17 21.00 9.16
N ALA A 405 -21.01 20.80 8.55
CA ALA A 405 -20.90 20.45 7.15
C ALA A 405 -21.35 19.00 6.90
N SER A 406 -21.98 18.80 5.77
CA SER A 406 -22.32 17.48 5.28
C SER A 406 -22.28 17.47 3.76
N ARG A 407 -21.48 16.58 3.20
CA ARG A 407 -21.38 16.34 1.75
C ARG A 407 -22.16 15.11 1.30
N VAL A 408 -22.37 14.15 2.19
CA VAL A 408 -23.09 12.91 1.89
C VAL A 408 -24.59 13.21 1.79
N ARG A 409 -25.18 12.93 0.62
CA ARG A 409 -26.60 13.13 0.29
C ARG A 409 -27.20 11.83 -0.23
N ASP A 410 -28.51 11.72 -0.13
CA ASP A 410 -29.32 10.63 -0.66
C ASP A 410 -28.79 9.23 -0.26
N LEU A 411 -28.18 9.15 0.94
CA LEU A 411 -27.62 7.89 1.45
C LEU A 411 -28.74 6.88 1.71
N ALA A 412 -28.73 5.77 0.95
CA ALA A 412 -29.79 4.80 0.99
C ALA A 412 -29.23 3.36 0.99
N TYR A 413 -29.96 2.46 1.65
CA TYR A 413 -29.77 1.02 1.62
C TYR A 413 -31.01 0.37 1.03
N GLN A 414 -30.85 -0.48 0.00
CA GLN A 414 -31.96 -1.14 -0.71
C GLN A 414 -33.05 -0.16 -1.18
N GLY A 415 -32.64 1.03 -1.66
CA GLY A 415 -33.53 2.07 -2.17
C GLY A 415 -34.32 2.84 -1.10
N GLN A 416 -34.09 2.60 0.18
CA GLN A 416 -34.68 3.36 1.29
C GLN A 416 -33.60 4.20 1.99
N PRO A 417 -33.93 5.42 2.49
CA PRO A 417 -33.00 6.18 3.31
C PRO A 417 -32.39 5.30 4.40
N ILE A 418 -31.08 5.38 4.61
CA ILE A 418 -30.41 4.54 5.59
C ILE A 418 -30.94 4.84 7.01
N ASP A 419 -31.25 3.79 7.75
CA ASP A 419 -31.52 3.91 9.19
C ASP A 419 -30.19 4.12 9.93
N LEU A 420 -30.03 5.28 10.55
CA LEU A 420 -28.80 5.66 11.26
C LEU A 420 -28.50 4.76 12.46
N ASN A 421 -29.50 4.08 13.01
CA ASN A 421 -29.37 3.16 14.15
C ASN A 421 -29.20 1.70 13.72
N GLN A 422 -29.50 1.37 12.46
CA GLN A 422 -29.35 0.02 11.97
C GLN A 422 -27.87 -0.41 12.00
N THR A 423 -27.65 -1.66 12.41
CA THR A 423 -26.33 -2.28 12.42
C THR A 423 -26.05 -2.93 11.07
N PHE A 424 -24.85 -2.68 10.56
CA PHE A 424 -24.31 -3.25 9.33
C PHE A 424 -22.97 -3.94 9.62
N LEU A 425 -22.65 -4.94 8.83
CA LEU A 425 -21.31 -5.47 8.70
C LEU A 425 -20.64 -4.79 7.50
N VAL A 426 -19.44 -4.25 7.67
CA VAL A 426 -18.64 -3.71 6.56
C VAL A 426 -17.36 -4.49 6.46
N VAL A 427 -17.15 -5.19 5.33
CA VAL A 427 -15.87 -5.83 5.05
C VAL A 427 -14.90 -4.83 4.42
N THR A 428 -13.68 -4.81 4.91
CA THR A 428 -12.60 -3.92 4.46
C THR A 428 -11.24 -4.58 4.76
N ASN A 429 -10.20 -3.81 5.02
CA ASN A 429 -8.87 -4.31 5.35
C ASN A 429 -8.44 -3.93 6.77
N ASN A 430 -7.40 -4.59 7.27
CA ASN A 430 -6.86 -4.35 8.61
C ASN A 430 -6.35 -2.92 8.80
N TYR A 431 -5.75 -2.29 7.80
CA TYR A 431 -5.28 -0.90 7.88
C TYR A 431 -6.45 0.05 8.20
N ARG A 432 -7.58 -0.08 7.48
CA ARG A 432 -8.77 0.70 7.75
C ARG A 432 -9.37 0.37 9.11
N ALA A 433 -9.49 -0.91 9.44
CA ALA A 433 -10.12 -1.38 10.68
C ALA A 433 -9.40 -0.92 11.95
N THR A 434 -8.06 -0.85 11.90
CA THR A 434 -7.23 -0.50 13.07
C THR A 434 -6.86 0.98 13.14
N GLY A 435 -7.06 1.73 12.05
CA GLY A 435 -6.77 3.15 11.96
C GLY A 435 -7.76 4.03 12.73
N ASN A 436 -7.41 5.30 12.88
CA ASN A 436 -8.23 6.31 13.58
C ASN A 436 -9.20 7.05 12.62
N PHE A 437 -9.78 6.33 11.68
CA PHE A 437 -10.62 6.89 10.63
C PHE A 437 -12.02 7.22 11.16
N PRO A 438 -12.56 8.44 10.92
CA PRO A 438 -13.92 8.80 11.31
C PRO A 438 -14.97 7.78 10.84
N GLY A 439 -15.92 7.45 11.71
CA GLY A 439 -16.91 6.39 11.46
C GLY A 439 -16.41 4.97 11.67
N VAL A 440 -15.11 4.73 11.56
CA VAL A 440 -14.49 3.39 11.73
C VAL A 440 -13.89 3.21 13.14
N LYS A 441 -13.26 4.25 13.68
CA LYS A 441 -12.57 4.17 14.99
C LYS A 441 -13.48 3.69 16.11
N ASP A 442 -14.75 4.09 16.05
CA ASP A 442 -15.78 3.83 17.05
C ASP A 442 -16.70 2.64 16.67
N ALA A 443 -16.26 1.77 15.74
CA ALA A 443 -17.01 0.57 15.36
C ALA A 443 -17.30 -0.31 16.59
N VAL A 444 -18.50 -0.86 16.66
CA VAL A 444 -18.98 -1.69 17.78
C VAL A 444 -18.11 -2.94 17.94
N GLU A 445 -17.70 -3.52 16.81
CA GLU A 445 -16.82 -4.70 16.76
C GLU A 445 -15.87 -4.57 15.57
N LYS A 446 -14.62 -5.00 15.76
CA LYS A 446 -13.59 -5.08 14.72
C LYS A 446 -12.98 -6.48 14.76
N ARG A 447 -13.19 -7.26 13.71
CA ARG A 447 -12.75 -8.65 13.62
C ARG A 447 -11.84 -8.81 12.40
N LEU A 448 -10.60 -9.22 12.60
CA LEU A 448 -9.71 -9.62 11.50
C LEU A 448 -10.11 -11.02 11.04
N LEU A 449 -10.21 -11.21 9.74
CA LEU A 449 -10.44 -12.50 9.10
C LEU A 449 -9.08 -13.03 8.64
N ASN A 450 -8.82 -14.33 8.77
CA ASN A 450 -7.51 -14.93 8.52
C ASN A 450 -7.22 -15.14 7.02
N LEU A 451 -7.53 -14.16 6.18
CA LEU A 451 -7.27 -14.18 4.74
C LEU A 451 -6.85 -12.80 4.26
N GLU A 452 -5.80 -12.74 3.45
CA GLU A 452 -5.39 -11.52 2.78
C GLU A 452 -6.44 -11.08 1.75
N ASN A 453 -6.66 -9.75 1.63
CA ASN A 453 -7.58 -9.20 0.63
C ASN A 453 -7.19 -9.63 -0.79
N ARG A 454 -5.90 -9.68 -1.09
CA ARG A 454 -5.38 -10.16 -2.39
C ARG A 454 -5.77 -11.62 -2.64
N GLN A 455 -5.66 -12.49 -1.63
CA GLN A 455 -6.06 -13.88 -1.76
C GLN A 455 -7.58 -14.01 -1.92
N ALA A 456 -8.38 -13.18 -1.23
CA ALA A 456 -9.84 -13.15 -1.43
C ALA A 456 -10.21 -12.78 -2.88
N ILE A 457 -9.47 -11.85 -3.50
CA ILE A 457 -9.67 -11.49 -4.91
C ILE A 457 -9.27 -12.65 -5.84
N ILE A 458 -8.14 -13.31 -5.59
CA ILE A 458 -7.71 -14.50 -6.36
C ILE A 458 -8.79 -15.59 -6.28
N ASP A 459 -9.25 -15.93 -5.08
CA ASP A 459 -10.23 -16.97 -4.85
C ASP A 459 -11.58 -16.64 -5.51
N TYR A 460 -11.98 -15.36 -5.49
CA TYR A 460 -13.16 -14.87 -6.19
C TYR A 460 -13.03 -15.05 -7.70
N ILE A 461 -11.92 -14.60 -8.31
CA ILE A 461 -11.67 -14.76 -9.75
C ILE A 461 -11.65 -16.24 -10.15
N VAL A 462 -10.99 -17.09 -9.37
CA VAL A 462 -10.97 -18.55 -9.60
C VAL A 462 -12.37 -19.15 -9.53
N SER A 463 -13.21 -18.67 -8.61
CA SER A 463 -14.62 -19.12 -8.46
C SER A 463 -15.47 -18.71 -9.66
N GLU A 464 -15.37 -17.45 -10.10
CA GLU A 464 -16.14 -16.89 -11.21
C GLU A 464 -15.61 -17.32 -12.59
N LYS A 465 -14.29 -17.63 -12.69
CA LYS A 465 -13.54 -17.96 -13.90
C LYS A 465 -13.41 -16.80 -14.88
N THR A 466 -14.51 -16.13 -15.20
CA THR A 466 -14.56 -14.99 -16.10
C THR A 466 -15.18 -13.81 -15.37
N ILE A 467 -14.42 -12.71 -15.26
CA ILE A 467 -14.87 -11.45 -14.68
C ILE A 467 -15.40 -10.53 -15.79
N ASN A 468 -16.58 -9.96 -15.55
CA ASN A 468 -17.08 -8.84 -16.33
C ASN A 468 -16.88 -7.55 -15.52
N PRO A 469 -15.85 -6.74 -15.81
CA PRO A 469 -15.55 -5.56 -15.03
C PRO A 469 -16.57 -4.46 -15.33
N SER A 470 -17.46 -4.22 -14.38
CA SER A 470 -18.49 -3.17 -14.47
C SER A 470 -18.68 -2.54 -13.09
N ALA A 471 -18.84 -1.22 -13.07
CA ALA A 471 -19.31 -0.49 -11.91
C ALA A 471 -20.83 -0.54 -11.83
N ASP A 472 -21.44 -0.48 -10.64
CA ASP A 472 -22.88 -0.55 -10.46
C ASP A 472 -23.56 0.82 -10.34
N GLY A 473 -22.77 1.90 -10.33
CA GLY A 473 -23.26 3.27 -10.26
C GLY A 473 -23.80 3.65 -8.90
N ASN A 474 -23.27 3.05 -7.85
CA ASN A 474 -23.74 3.20 -6.48
C ASN A 474 -23.48 4.61 -5.89
N TRP A 475 -22.55 5.38 -6.46
CA TRP A 475 -22.30 6.75 -6.05
C TRP A 475 -22.13 7.72 -7.22
N SER A 476 -22.36 9.00 -6.97
CA SER A 476 -22.18 10.09 -7.94
C SER A 476 -22.07 11.44 -7.24
N PHE A 477 -21.81 12.50 -8.01
CA PHE A 477 -21.92 13.88 -7.52
C PHE A 477 -23.35 14.40 -7.67
N LEU A 478 -23.77 15.31 -6.79
CA LEU A 478 -25.00 16.06 -7.00
C LEU A 478 -24.88 16.96 -8.24
N PRO A 479 -25.96 17.11 -9.03
CA PRO A 479 -25.93 17.90 -10.27
C PRO A 479 -25.90 19.43 -10.03
N ASN A 480 -25.93 19.88 -8.78
CA ASN A 480 -25.84 21.30 -8.42
C ASN A 480 -24.53 21.99 -8.84
N ILE A 481 -23.53 21.22 -9.31
CA ILE A 481 -22.25 21.71 -9.86
C ILE A 481 -22.13 21.50 -11.38
N ALA A 482 -23.20 21.11 -12.07
CA ALA A 482 -23.19 20.78 -13.50
C ALA A 482 -22.75 21.93 -14.42
N ASN A 483 -22.89 23.18 -13.98
CA ASN A 483 -22.50 24.37 -14.73
C ASN A 483 -21.05 24.84 -14.50
N ALA A 484 -20.33 24.22 -13.56
CA ALA A 484 -18.94 24.55 -13.25
C ALA A 484 -17.98 23.87 -14.26
N ASP A 485 -16.82 24.49 -14.52
CA ASP A 485 -15.73 23.85 -15.27
C ASP A 485 -14.88 23.03 -14.28
N ILE A 486 -15.24 21.76 -14.14
CA ILE A 486 -14.61 20.83 -13.17
C ILE A 486 -13.51 20.05 -13.86
N ARG A 487 -12.29 20.12 -13.34
CA ARG A 487 -11.11 19.49 -13.92
C ARG A 487 -10.39 18.60 -12.92
N PHE A 488 -9.67 17.61 -13.46
CA PHE A 488 -8.79 16.76 -12.69
C PHE A 488 -7.63 16.25 -13.55
N ALA A 489 -6.52 15.91 -12.92
CA ALA A 489 -5.39 15.30 -13.58
C ALA A 489 -5.46 13.77 -13.49
N SER A 490 -5.14 13.09 -14.59
CA SER A 490 -4.88 11.66 -14.65
C SER A 490 -3.74 11.38 -15.62
N SER A 491 -3.25 10.13 -15.73
CA SER A 491 -2.23 9.76 -16.71
C SER A 491 -2.64 10.18 -18.13
N ASP A 492 -1.67 10.56 -18.96
CA ASP A 492 -1.93 10.76 -20.40
C ASP A 492 -2.40 9.47 -21.08
N ASN A 493 -2.02 8.29 -20.55
CA ASN A 493 -2.50 6.99 -21.02
C ASN A 493 -4.01 6.80 -20.86
N ALA A 494 -4.66 7.49 -19.92
CA ALA A 494 -6.12 7.45 -19.73
C ALA A 494 -6.91 7.85 -20.99
N ARG A 495 -6.29 8.58 -21.94
CA ARG A 495 -6.89 8.96 -23.21
C ARG A 495 -7.35 7.76 -24.04
N ALA A 496 -6.63 6.63 -23.95
CA ALA A 496 -7.00 5.40 -24.67
C ALA A 496 -8.34 4.80 -24.16
N HIS A 497 -8.78 5.20 -22.98
CA HIS A 497 -9.98 4.65 -22.31
C HIS A 497 -11.18 5.62 -22.31
N LEU A 498 -11.12 6.72 -23.09
CA LEU A 498 -12.22 7.70 -23.14
C LEU A 498 -13.41 7.27 -24.03
N ALA A 499 -13.23 6.31 -24.92
CA ALA A 499 -14.26 5.95 -25.91
C ALA A 499 -15.61 5.56 -25.28
N ASN A 500 -15.62 5.08 -24.04
CA ASN A 500 -16.81 4.66 -23.31
C ASN A 500 -17.09 5.54 -22.08
N GLN A 501 -16.56 6.77 -22.05
CA GLN A 501 -16.67 7.70 -20.92
C GLN A 501 -17.51 8.91 -21.30
N ASP A 502 -18.84 8.82 -21.09
CA ASP A 502 -19.76 9.93 -21.41
C ASP A 502 -19.63 11.16 -20.50
N ALA A 503 -19.04 10.97 -19.32
CA ALA A 503 -18.89 11.98 -18.29
C ALA A 503 -17.49 12.60 -18.22
N ILE A 504 -16.53 12.11 -19.03
CA ILE A 504 -15.13 12.56 -18.96
C ILE A 504 -14.64 12.92 -20.36
N SER A 505 -13.97 14.06 -20.48
CA SER A 505 -13.36 14.51 -21.73
C SER A 505 -11.94 15.02 -21.51
N TYR A 506 -11.06 14.78 -22.50
CA TYR A 506 -9.69 15.30 -22.50
C TYR A 506 -9.69 16.81 -22.73
N VAL A 507 -8.87 17.54 -21.98
CA VAL A 507 -8.70 19.00 -22.10
C VAL A 507 -7.36 19.36 -22.73
N GLY A 508 -6.27 18.81 -22.23
CA GLY A 508 -4.92 19.13 -22.69
C GLY A 508 -3.85 18.43 -21.87
N ALA A 509 -2.58 18.70 -22.19
CA ALA A 509 -1.48 18.22 -21.38
C ALA A 509 -1.46 18.95 -20.03
N SER A 510 -1.15 18.23 -18.95
CA SER A 510 -0.90 18.85 -17.64
C SER A 510 0.49 19.49 -17.60
N THR A 511 0.70 20.43 -16.70
CA THR A 511 2.04 20.95 -16.37
C THR A 511 2.92 19.91 -15.69
N GLN A 512 2.32 18.87 -15.13
CA GLN A 512 3.02 17.75 -14.52
C GLN A 512 3.34 16.67 -15.56
N ALA A 513 4.61 16.27 -15.66
CA ALA A 513 5.08 15.34 -16.67
C ALA A 513 4.33 14.01 -16.64
N GLY A 514 3.89 13.54 -17.80
CA GLY A 514 3.14 12.28 -17.97
C GLY A 514 1.66 12.35 -17.61
N PHE A 515 1.19 13.46 -17.04
CA PHE A 515 -0.23 13.69 -16.76
C PHE A 515 -0.90 14.50 -17.86
N ALA A 516 -2.21 14.31 -17.98
CA ALA A 516 -3.11 15.13 -18.77
C ALA A 516 -4.22 15.69 -17.88
N GLU A 517 -4.82 16.79 -18.32
CA GLU A 517 -5.99 17.40 -17.69
C GLU A 517 -7.25 16.91 -18.39
N TYR A 518 -8.23 16.53 -17.56
CA TYR A 518 -9.54 16.03 -18.00
C TYR A 518 -10.63 16.90 -17.37
N ARG A 519 -11.78 16.98 -18.06
CA ARG A 519 -13.00 17.64 -17.56
C ARG A 519 -13.98 16.57 -17.13
N LEU A 520 -14.56 16.73 -15.95
CA LEU A 520 -15.71 15.97 -15.47
C LEU A 520 -17.00 16.69 -15.84
N ILE A 521 -17.94 15.98 -16.46
CA ILE A 521 -19.27 16.46 -16.83
C ILE A 521 -20.28 15.82 -15.89
N VAL A 522 -20.80 16.59 -14.95
CA VAL A 522 -21.86 16.14 -14.06
C VAL A 522 -23.21 16.37 -14.73
N LYS A 523 -23.92 15.28 -15.06
CA LYS A 523 -25.23 15.32 -15.73
C LYS A 523 -26.36 15.19 -14.72
N GLU A 524 -27.47 15.89 -14.92
CA GLU A 524 -28.73 15.50 -14.29
C GLU A 524 -29.16 14.15 -14.85
N LYS A 525 -29.50 13.17 -13.98
CA LYS A 525 -30.20 11.99 -14.44
C LYS A 525 -31.52 12.46 -15.08
N ALA A 526 -31.68 12.31 -16.38
CA ALA A 526 -32.97 12.48 -17.03
C ALA A 526 -33.96 11.56 -16.29
N ASN A 527 -35.06 12.13 -15.79
CA ASN A 527 -36.11 11.36 -15.12
C ASN A 527 -36.63 10.29 -16.08
N GLN A 528 -36.20 9.04 -15.89
CA GLN A 528 -36.80 7.87 -16.55
C GLN A 528 -38.12 7.48 -15.89
N VAL A 529 -39.05 8.41 -15.75
CA VAL A 529 -40.38 8.14 -15.15
C VAL A 529 -41.51 8.19 -16.18
N GLU A 530 -41.27 8.52 -17.46
CA GLU A 530 -42.38 8.64 -18.43
C GLU A 530 -42.44 7.59 -19.55
N ASP A 531 -41.46 6.66 -19.70
CA ASP A 531 -41.45 5.76 -20.86
C ASP A 531 -41.95 4.33 -20.58
N THR A 532 -42.16 3.97 -19.32
CA THR A 532 -42.79 2.67 -18.95
C THR A 532 -44.30 2.72 -18.93
N ALA A 533 -44.92 3.86 -18.59
CA ALA A 533 -46.37 3.99 -18.59
C ALA A 533 -46.99 4.03 -20.02
N ASN A 534 -46.26 4.54 -21.03
CA ASN A 534 -46.72 4.59 -22.42
C ASN A 534 -46.50 3.28 -23.21
N LYS A 535 -45.55 2.42 -22.79
CA LYS A 535 -45.35 1.10 -23.43
C LYS A 535 -46.30 0.03 -22.89
N GLU A 536 -46.84 0.15 -21.66
CA GLU A 536 -47.89 -0.74 -21.16
C GLU A 536 -49.27 -0.38 -21.68
N SER A 537 -49.59 0.90 -21.95
CA SER A 537 -50.90 1.30 -22.55
C SER A 537 -51.03 0.96 -24.05
N GLU A 538 -49.95 0.88 -24.79
CA GLU A 538 -49.98 0.42 -26.21
C GLU A 538 -50.04 -1.10 -26.36
N LYS A 539 -49.64 -1.90 -25.33
CA LYS A 539 -49.73 -3.36 -25.31
C LYS A 539 -51.12 -3.88 -24.91
N LEU A 540 -51.94 -3.04 -24.26
CA LEU A 540 -53.29 -3.39 -23.81
C LEU A 540 -54.38 -3.07 -24.80
N SER A 541 -54.06 -2.36 -25.91
CA SER A 541 -55.08 -2.01 -26.97
C SER A 541 -55.07 -2.88 -28.22
N LYS A 542 -54.21 -3.88 -28.33
CA LYS A 542 -54.14 -4.81 -29.46
C LYS A 542 -54.16 -6.28 -29.04
N GLY A 543 -55.24 -6.73 -28.44
CA GLY A 543 -55.33 -8.13 -28.06
C GLY A 543 -56.70 -8.52 -27.48
N ALA A 544 -57.74 -8.08 -28.11
CA ALA A 544 -59.10 -8.60 -27.85
C ALA A 544 -59.62 -9.27 -29.10
N GLU A 545 -59.32 -10.56 -29.29
CA GLU A 545 -60.10 -11.48 -30.12
C GLU A 545 -59.95 -12.91 -29.55
N THR A 546 -61.07 -13.34 -29.03
CA THR A 546 -61.62 -14.69 -28.86
C THR A 546 -60.73 -15.91 -29.12
N VAL A 547 -60.80 -16.90 -28.23
CA VAL A 547 -61.28 -18.27 -28.44
C VAL A 547 -61.08 -19.11 -27.17
N ASP A 548 -62.18 -19.54 -26.62
CA ASP A 548 -62.69 -20.90 -26.36
C ASP A 548 -62.03 -21.76 -25.27
N GLN A 549 -62.96 -22.22 -24.43
CA GLN A 549 -62.76 -23.12 -23.29
C GLN A 549 -62.42 -24.55 -23.74
N THR A 550 -61.81 -25.24 -22.79
CA THR A 550 -61.77 -26.68 -22.48
C THR A 550 -60.41 -27.33 -22.66
N LYS A 551 -59.74 -27.57 -21.53
CA LYS A 551 -59.39 -28.92 -21.05
C LYS A 551 -58.52 -28.85 -19.78
N ARG A 552 -59.15 -29.31 -18.71
CA ARG A 552 -58.48 -29.72 -17.46
C ARG A 552 -57.59 -30.94 -17.74
N VAL A 553 -56.34 -30.91 -17.28
CA VAL A 553 -55.56 -32.13 -17.02
C VAL A 553 -54.84 -31.96 -15.67
N THR A 554 -55.18 -32.83 -14.74
CA THR A 554 -54.60 -32.99 -13.39
C THR A 554 -53.22 -33.63 -13.45
N PRO A 555 -52.31 -33.34 -12.50
CA PRO A 555 -50.99 -33.98 -12.44
C PRO A 555 -51.06 -35.33 -11.74
N LYS A 556 -50.36 -36.31 -12.31
CA LYS A 556 -50.19 -37.66 -11.81
C LYS A 556 -48.96 -37.74 -10.92
N VAL A 557 -49.15 -38.13 -9.68
CA VAL A 557 -48.11 -38.51 -8.72
C VAL A 557 -47.50 -39.83 -9.15
N ILE A 558 -46.16 -39.93 -9.11
CA ILE A 558 -45.45 -41.21 -9.10
C ILE A 558 -44.54 -41.21 -7.86
N GLU A 559 -44.90 -42.09 -6.91
CA GLU A 559 -44.07 -42.54 -5.80
C GLU A 559 -43.04 -43.57 -6.28
N GLY A 560 -41.87 -43.58 -5.62
CA GLY A 560 -40.92 -44.69 -5.76
C GLY A 560 -39.56 -44.43 -5.16
N SER A 561 -39.46 -44.57 -3.88
CA SER A 561 -38.43 -45.12 -2.97
C SER A 561 -37.00 -45.36 -3.50
N SER A 562 -35.98 -44.88 -2.80
CA SER A 562 -35.19 -45.72 -1.88
C SER A 562 -34.09 -44.93 -1.15
N LEU A 563 -33.98 -45.27 0.11
CA LEU A 563 -33.02 -44.85 1.12
C LEU A 563 -31.57 -45.20 0.74
N VAL A 564 -30.63 -44.24 0.87
CA VAL A 564 -29.24 -44.54 1.17
C VAL A 564 -28.79 -43.69 2.35
N LYS A 565 -28.26 -44.38 3.37
CA LYS A 565 -27.75 -43.84 4.64
C LYS A 565 -26.47 -43.01 4.48
N PRO A 566 -26.16 -42.13 5.46
CA PRO A 566 -24.99 -41.26 5.41
C PRO A 566 -23.71 -42.03 5.76
N ALA A 567 -22.64 -41.71 5.03
CA ALA A 567 -21.30 -42.21 5.29
C ALA A 567 -20.56 -41.27 6.24
N THR A 568 -19.85 -41.90 7.12
CA THR A 568 -19.08 -41.50 8.30
C THR A 568 -17.98 -40.47 7.99
N ALA A 569 -17.80 -39.55 8.95
CA ALA A 569 -16.64 -38.63 9.02
C ALA A 569 -15.32 -39.35 9.00
N ILE A 570 -14.39 -38.87 8.16
CA ILE A 570 -12.98 -39.27 8.20
C ILE A 570 -12.18 -38.09 8.79
N GLN A 571 -11.64 -38.34 9.99
CA GLN A 571 -10.59 -37.54 10.61
C GLN A 571 -9.30 -37.71 9.79
N LEU A 572 -8.71 -36.62 9.33
CA LEU A 572 -7.34 -36.61 8.83
C LEU A 572 -6.42 -36.11 9.93
N SER A 573 -5.63 -37.02 10.48
CA SER A 573 -4.50 -36.75 11.34
C SER A 573 -3.21 -36.76 10.52
N ASN A 574 -2.30 -35.86 10.90
CA ASN A 574 -0.84 -35.89 10.75
C ASN A 574 -0.18 -35.57 9.41
N SER A 575 0.54 -34.46 9.51
CA SER A 575 1.72 -34.03 8.75
C SER A 575 2.66 -35.16 8.33
N GLN A 576 2.91 -35.29 7.04
CA GLN A 576 4.13 -35.91 6.54
C GLN A 576 4.85 -34.97 5.58
N VAL A 577 6.08 -34.64 5.95
CA VAL A 577 7.07 -33.96 5.12
C VAL A 577 7.50 -34.93 4.03
N ILE A 578 7.21 -34.63 2.78
CA ILE A 578 7.73 -35.42 1.64
C ILE A 578 9.08 -34.81 1.25
N ILE A 579 10.14 -35.55 1.50
CA ILE A 579 11.48 -35.35 0.94
C ILE A 579 11.49 -36.02 -0.42
N LEU A 580 11.63 -35.25 -1.50
CA LEU A 580 11.84 -35.78 -2.84
C LEU A 580 13.34 -36.09 -3.06
N PRO A 581 13.68 -37.22 -3.72
CA PRO A 581 15.06 -37.58 -3.95
C PRO A 581 15.72 -36.75 -5.05
N GLN A 582 17.02 -36.50 -4.88
CA GLN A 582 17.89 -35.86 -5.86
C GLN A 582 17.89 -36.63 -7.18
N ALA A 583 17.47 -35.98 -8.27
CA ALA A 583 17.70 -36.47 -9.62
C ALA A 583 19.06 -35.96 -10.12
N GLN A 584 19.90 -36.85 -10.58
CA GLN A 584 21.16 -36.57 -11.28
C GLN A 584 20.87 -35.82 -12.57
N ILE A 585 21.49 -34.64 -12.74
CA ILE A 585 21.42 -33.87 -13.97
C ILE A 585 22.55 -34.28 -14.89
N GLN A 586 22.22 -34.87 -16.04
CA GLN A 586 23.12 -35.00 -17.18
C GLN A 586 23.29 -33.64 -17.84
N GLU A 587 24.54 -33.20 -18.00
CA GLU A 587 24.90 -32.02 -18.78
C GLU A 587 24.56 -32.24 -20.25
N THR A 588 23.60 -31.47 -20.77
CA THR A 588 23.42 -31.29 -22.20
C THR A 588 23.82 -29.84 -22.53
N GLN A 589 24.87 -29.68 -23.32
CA GLN A 589 25.32 -28.42 -23.86
C GLN A 589 24.18 -27.81 -24.72
N VAL A 590 23.70 -26.64 -24.35
CA VAL A 590 22.81 -25.81 -25.17
C VAL A 590 23.57 -24.55 -25.56
N SER A 591 23.68 -24.34 -26.86
CA SER A 591 24.29 -23.19 -27.51
C SER A 591 23.62 -21.89 -27.04
N SER A 592 24.47 -20.91 -26.68
CA SER A 592 24.07 -19.57 -26.30
C SER A 592 23.46 -18.80 -27.49
N SER A 593 22.15 -18.61 -27.51
CA SER A 593 21.54 -17.44 -28.10
C SER A 593 21.26 -16.45 -26.97
N ALA A 594 21.84 -15.27 -27.06
CA ALA A 594 21.60 -14.19 -26.11
C ALA A 594 20.12 -13.74 -26.25
N GLU A 595 19.26 -14.26 -25.41
CA GLU A 595 17.96 -13.66 -25.17
C GLU A 595 18.16 -12.49 -24.23
N THR A 596 17.91 -11.29 -24.73
CA THR A 596 17.80 -10.07 -23.93
C THR A 596 16.75 -10.30 -22.84
N LEU A 597 17.12 -10.08 -21.59
CA LEU A 597 16.21 -10.08 -20.45
C LEU A 597 15.03 -9.13 -20.77
N PRO A 598 13.79 -9.53 -20.50
CA PRO A 598 12.66 -8.64 -20.66
C PRO A 598 12.88 -7.39 -19.81
N ASN A 599 12.62 -6.23 -20.37
CA ASN A 599 12.72 -4.94 -19.71
C ASN A 599 11.71 -4.90 -18.55
N THR A 600 12.14 -5.30 -17.34
CA THR A 600 11.30 -5.31 -16.13
C THR A 600 11.26 -3.95 -15.44
N GLY A 601 11.87 -2.93 -16.04
CA GLY A 601 11.94 -1.56 -15.48
C GLY A 601 10.66 -0.74 -15.64
N SER A 602 9.66 -1.20 -16.39
CA SER A 602 8.38 -0.50 -16.58
C SER A 602 7.15 -1.22 -16.01
N ASP A 603 7.30 -2.51 -15.62
CA ASP A 603 6.20 -3.28 -15.02
C ASP A 603 6.48 -3.50 -13.53
N GLU A 604 5.97 -2.59 -12.73
CA GLU A 604 6.08 -2.58 -11.28
C GLU A 604 5.21 -3.66 -10.62
N SER A 605 5.63 -4.91 -10.67
CA SER A 605 5.16 -5.92 -9.73
C SER A 605 6.26 -6.19 -8.69
N VAL A 606 6.37 -5.31 -7.72
CA VAL A 606 7.55 -5.13 -6.85
C VAL A 606 7.63 -6.10 -5.67
N SER A 607 6.59 -6.88 -5.41
CA SER A 607 6.52 -7.66 -4.17
C SER A 607 7.48 -8.85 -4.10
N ALA A 608 8.07 -9.29 -5.21
CA ALA A 608 8.83 -10.54 -5.24
C ALA A 608 10.35 -10.40 -5.44
N ILE A 609 10.84 -9.22 -5.83
CA ILE A 609 12.28 -9.02 -6.16
C ILE A 609 13.17 -8.89 -4.92
N LEU A 610 12.63 -8.79 -3.73
CA LEU A 610 13.36 -8.40 -2.52
C LEU A 610 14.05 -9.53 -1.73
N ALA A 611 13.89 -10.79 -2.10
CA ALA A 611 14.54 -11.88 -1.38
C ALA A 611 16.05 -12.03 -1.67
N GLY A 612 16.55 -11.56 -2.82
CA GLY A 612 17.94 -11.74 -3.26
C GLY A 612 18.95 -10.66 -2.90
N LEU A 613 18.51 -9.41 -2.68
CA LEU A 613 19.41 -8.23 -2.79
C LEU A 613 20.08 -7.74 -1.50
N VAL A 614 19.91 -8.40 -0.36
CA VAL A 614 20.31 -7.84 0.96
C VAL A 614 21.65 -8.35 1.49
N LEU A 615 22.29 -9.30 0.86
CA LEU A 615 23.56 -9.86 1.36
C LEU A 615 24.81 -9.03 1.03
N VAL A 616 24.72 -7.99 0.18
CA VAL A 616 25.90 -7.29 -0.34
C VAL A 616 26.18 -5.94 0.32
N THR A 617 25.27 -5.37 1.07
CA THR A 617 25.37 -3.97 1.49
C THR A 617 26.28 -3.66 2.70
N LEU A 618 26.85 -4.64 3.36
CA LEU A 618 27.78 -4.37 4.49
C LEU A 618 29.25 -4.73 4.24
N ALA A 619 29.59 -5.48 3.21
CA ALA A 619 30.99 -5.86 2.91
C ALA A 619 31.70 -4.87 1.95
N GLY A 620 30.98 -4.07 1.18
CA GLY A 620 31.51 -3.21 0.14
C GLY A 620 31.73 -1.73 0.48
N PHE A 621 31.22 -1.24 1.60
CA PHE A 621 31.02 0.20 1.83
C PHE A 621 32.17 0.96 2.49
N PHE A 622 33.31 0.33 2.76
CA PHE A 622 34.47 1.05 3.26
C PHE A 622 35.63 1.00 2.27
N GLY A 623 35.43 1.55 1.08
CA GLY A 623 36.51 1.86 0.15
C GLY A 623 37.25 3.11 0.61
N ILE A 624 38.52 2.98 0.99
CA ILE A 624 39.36 4.08 1.44
C ILE A 624 40.23 4.52 0.29
N LYS A 625 40.02 5.76 -0.20
CA LYS A 625 41.03 6.46 -1.00
C LYS A 625 42.10 7.05 -0.08
N LYS A 626 43.35 6.63 -0.29
CA LYS A 626 44.53 7.26 0.31
C LYS A 626 44.63 8.67 -0.27
N TYR A 627 44.44 9.69 0.53
CA TYR A 627 44.75 11.06 0.12
C TYR A 627 46.20 11.36 0.48
N GLU A 628 47.03 11.60 -0.54
CA GLU A 628 48.31 12.20 -0.37
C GLU A 628 48.15 13.72 -0.18
N LYS A 629 48.89 14.26 0.79
CA LYS A 629 48.99 15.71 1.04
C LYS A 629 49.65 16.42 -0.15
N ASN A 630 49.03 17.46 -0.65
CA ASN A 630 49.72 18.67 -1.11
C ASN A 630 49.41 19.80 -0.14
#